data_8ca57910894e0c303700dcc2b6aa5444
#
_entry.id   8ca57910894e0c303700dcc2b6aa5444
#
_cell.length_a   1.000
_cell.length_b   1.000
_cell.length_c   1.000
_cell.angle_alpha   90.00
_cell.angle_beta   90.00
_cell.angle_gamma   90.00
#
_symmetry.space_group_name_H-M   'P 1'
#
loop_
_entity.id
_entity.type
_entity.pdbx_description
1 polymer ?
#
loop_
_entity_poly.entity_id
_entity_poly.type
_entity_poly.pdbx_seq_one_letter_code
_entity_poly.pdbx_strand_id
1 'polypeptide(L)'
;MAPEWIYLLKVNAGIALFYAFYKLFCQRDTFFQWRRYALLSFLGISLVYPLLNIQDWVKEQPAMYELADYYATWMIEEEGETITTPEVSVVQAPQVPSLLTLCLYLYYIGVIVMSLRFLMQLGSVCWMRWKGTRTIVDGQHIISIPTETDPFSFFGWIFLYLPGLKDESREEILKHEQTHARQWHSMDVILCELINIVCWFNPFAWLIKTEIRLNL
;
A
#
# COMPACT_ATOMS: atom_id res chain seq x y z
N MET A 1 24.68 -0.95 -3.40
CA MET A 1 23.38 -0.35 -2.97
C MET A 1 23.06 -0.92 -1.61
N ALA A 2 22.54 -0.10 -0.67
CA ALA A 2 22.10 -0.61 0.63
C ALA A 2 20.97 -1.65 0.43
N PRO A 3 20.94 -2.74 1.19
CA PRO A 3 19.98 -3.85 1.02
C PRO A 3 18.51 -3.39 1.08
N GLU A 4 18.24 -2.30 1.79
CA GLU A 4 16.91 -1.70 1.97
C GLU A 4 16.30 -1.18 0.65
N TRP A 5 17.14 -0.61 -0.25
CA TRP A 5 16.68 -0.12 -1.54
C TRP A 5 16.30 -1.24 -2.50
N ILE A 6 17.05 -2.32 -2.45
CA ILE A 6 16.77 -3.50 -3.28
C ILE A 6 15.42 -4.10 -2.85
N TYR A 7 15.18 -4.16 -1.54
CA TYR A 7 13.89 -4.61 -1.01
C TYR A 7 12.74 -3.71 -1.47
N LEU A 8 12.88 -2.39 -1.30
CA LEU A 8 11.85 -1.43 -1.69
C LEU A 8 11.55 -1.50 -3.20
N LEU A 9 12.59 -1.61 -4.03
CA LEU A 9 12.45 -1.73 -5.48
C LEU A 9 11.72 -3.03 -5.85
N LYS A 10 12.08 -4.16 -5.24
CA LYS A 10 11.41 -5.44 -5.44
C LYS A 10 9.91 -5.34 -5.07
N VAL A 11 9.59 -4.81 -3.88
CA VAL A 11 8.19 -4.60 -3.46
C VAL A 11 7.42 -3.78 -4.49
N ASN A 12 7.98 -2.66 -4.95
CA ASN A 12 7.31 -1.78 -5.91
C ASN A 12 7.12 -2.45 -7.28
N ALA A 13 8.10 -3.22 -7.74
CA ALA A 13 7.99 -4.01 -8.96
C ALA A 13 6.90 -5.10 -8.82
N GLY A 14 6.83 -5.76 -7.66
CA GLY A 14 5.80 -6.74 -7.34
C GLY A 14 4.39 -6.13 -7.36
N ILE A 15 4.20 -4.97 -6.74
CA ILE A 15 2.93 -4.25 -6.76
C ILE A 15 2.50 -3.93 -8.20
N ALA A 16 3.42 -3.44 -9.03
CA ALA A 16 3.13 -3.13 -10.43
C ALA A 16 2.74 -4.38 -11.23
N LEU A 17 3.50 -5.48 -11.06
CA LEU A 17 3.25 -6.76 -11.73
C LEU A 17 1.88 -7.33 -11.34
N PHE A 18 1.58 -7.40 -10.04
CA PHE A 18 0.32 -7.94 -9.55
C PHE A 18 -0.88 -7.05 -9.91
N TYR A 19 -0.72 -5.74 -9.95
CA TYR A 19 -1.76 -4.86 -10.47
C TYR A 19 -2.03 -5.11 -11.96
N ALA A 20 -1.00 -5.26 -12.78
CA ALA A 20 -1.14 -5.60 -14.19
C ALA A 20 -1.86 -6.95 -14.36
N PHE A 21 -1.47 -7.96 -13.58
CA PHE A 21 -2.14 -9.26 -13.56
C PHE A 21 -3.62 -9.14 -13.19
N TYR A 22 -3.93 -8.44 -12.11
CA TYR A 22 -5.31 -8.17 -11.69
C TYR A 22 -6.12 -7.51 -12.82
N LYS A 23 -5.55 -6.48 -13.46
CA LYS A 23 -6.22 -5.74 -14.52
C LYS A 23 -6.51 -6.60 -15.76
N LEU A 24 -5.62 -7.53 -16.09
CA LEU A 24 -5.78 -8.41 -17.25
C LEU A 24 -6.75 -9.57 -16.99
N PHE A 25 -6.71 -10.17 -15.80
CA PHE A 25 -7.39 -11.44 -15.54
C PHE A 25 -8.58 -11.32 -14.59
N CYS A 26 -8.52 -10.45 -13.57
CA CYS A 26 -9.51 -10.42 -12.49
C CYS A 26 -10.51 -9.25 -12.58
N GLN A 27 -10.25 -8.25 -13.41
CA GLN A 27 -11.10 -7.04 -13.45
C GLN A 27 -12.53 -7.31 -13.90
N ARG A 28 -12.74 -8.32 -14.76
CA ARG A 28 -14.04 -8.66 -15.34
C ARG A 28 -14.87 -9.63 -14.49
N ASP A 29 -14.33 -10.13 -13.39
CA ASP A 29 -15.06 -11.03 -12.52
C ASP A 29 -16.18 -10.29 -11.80
N THR A 30 -17.35 -10.92 -11.72
CA THR A 30 -18.56 -10.39 -11.07
C THR A 30 -18.55 -10.59 -9.56
N PHE A 31 -17.64 -11.39 -9.03
CA PHE A 31 -17.57 -11.72 -7.61
C PHE A 31 -16.73 -10.69 -6.83
N PHE A 32 -17.36 -9.67 -6.30
CA PHE A 32 -16.69 -8.58 -5.56
C PHE A 32 -15.81 -9.05 -4.40
N GLN A 33 -16.25 -10.06 -3.65
CA GLN A 33 -15.47 -10.62 -2.53
C GLN A 33 -14.16 -11.26 -3.00
N TRP A 34 -14.19 -12.03 -4.10
CA TRP A 34 -12.99 -12.65 -4.68
C TRP A 34 -11.98 -11.59 -5.16
N ARG A 35 -12.47 -10.53 -5.81
CA ARG A 35 -11.62 -9.40 -6.24
C ARG A 35 -10.94 -8.73 -5.06
N ARG A 36 -11.68 -8.50 -3.96
CA ARG A 36 -11.14 -7.95 -2.71
C ARG A 36 -10.01 -8.82 -2.15
N TYR A 37 -10.25 -10.12 -1.95
CA TYR A 37 -9.25 -11.03 -1.42
C TYR A 37 -8.04 -11.19 -2.35
N ALA A 38 -8.25 -11.21 -3.66
CA ALA A 38 -7.17 -11.25 -4.64
C ALA A 38 -6.26 -10.02 -4.52
N LEU A 39 -6.84 -8.80 -4.48
CA LEU A 39 -6.07 -7.56 -4.35
C LEU A 39 -5.29 -7.48 -3.02
N LEU A 40 -5.91 -7.87 -1.91
CA LEU A 40 -5.24 -7.91 -0.60
C LEU A 40 -4.12 -8.95 -0.57
N SER A 41 -4.35 -10.14 -1.15
CA SER A 41 -3.35 -11.19 -1.28
C SER A 41 -2.16 -10.72 -2.14
N PHE A 42 -2.40 -10.07 -3.25
CA PHE A 42 -1.35 -9.53 -4.13
C PHE A 42 -0.50 -8.49 -3.43
N LEU A 43 -1.12 -7.60 -2.64
CA LEU A 43 -0.38 -6.66 -1.79
C LEU A 43 0.46 -7.40 -0.73
N GLY A 44 -0.11 -8.38 -0.05
CA GLY A 44 0.60 -9.19 0.95
C GLY A 44 1.78 -9.95 0.34
N ILE A 45 1.57 -10.61 -0.81
CA ILE A 45 2.62 -11.33 -1.53
C ILE A 45 3.72 -10.37 -1.97
N SER A 46 3.38 -9.16 -2.46
CA SER A 46 4.36 -8.14 -2.86
C SER A 46 5.29 -7.72 -1.72
N LEU A 47 4.80 -7.74 -0.48
CA LEU A 47 5.60 -7.42 0.71
C LEU A 47 6.45 -8.59 1.17
N VAL A 48 5.94 -9.81 1.07
CA VAL A 48 6.59 -11.01 1.61
C VAL A 48 7.63 -11.60 0.66
N TYR A 49 7.37 -11.62 -0.66
CA TYR A 49 8.24 -12.30 -1.61
C TYR A 49 9.70 -11.80 -1.60
N PRO A 50 10.02 -10.50 -1.38
CA PRO A 50 11.41 -10.07 -1.34
C PRO A 50 12.17 -10.52 -0.08
N LEU A 51 11.43 -10.94 0.97
CA LEU A 51 12.02 -11.51 2.20
C LEU A 51 12.42 -12.98 2.01
N LEU A 52 11.82 -13.65 1.00
CA LEU A 52 12.18 -15.01 0.64
C LEU A 52 13.49 -14.97 -0.15
N ASN A 53 14.54 -15.61 0.36
CA ASN A 53 15.83 -15.75 -0.33
C ASN A 53 15.74 -16.70 -1.53
N ILE A 54 14.85 -16.37 -2.49
CA ILE A 54 14.64 -17.15 -3.71
C ILE A 54 15.95 -17.26 -4.51
N GLN A 55 16.84 -16.26 -4.38
CA GLN A 55 18.14 -16.28 -5.06
C GLN A 55 19.03 -17.44 -4.60
N ASP A 56 19.03 -17.76 -3.31
CA ASP A 56 19.83 -18.88 -2.78
C ASP A 56 19.23 -20.20 -3.23
N TRP A 57 17.91 -20.33 -3.18
CA TRP A 57 17.19 -21.52 -3.67
C TRP A 57 17.37 -21.74 -5.19
N VAL A 58 17.35 -20.64 -5.99
CA VAL A 58 17.58 -20.71 -7.45
C VAL A 58 19.02 -21.12 -7.78
N LYS A 59 20.02 -20.66 -7.02
CA LYS A 59 21.42 -21.03 -7.19
C LYS A 59 21.68 -22.51 -6.89
N GLU A 60 20.85 -23.14 -6.05
CA GLU A 60 20.93 -24.58 -5.75
C GLU A 60 20.37 -25.45 -6.89
N GLN A 61 19.66 -24.86 -7.86
CA GLN A 61 19.13 -25.59 -9.02
C GLN A 61 20.17 -25.60 -10.16
N PRO A 62 20.74 -26.78 -10.56
CA PRO A 62 21.84 -26.83 -11.54
C PRO A 62 21.51 -26.15 -12.87
N ALA A 63 20.31 -26.35 -13.40
CA ALA A 63 19.85 -25.79 -14.67
C ALA A 63 19.76 -24.24 -14.65
N MET A 64 19.39 -23.67 -13.50
CA MET A 64 19.30 -22.21 -13.34
C MET A 64 20.66 -21.58 -13.09
N TYR A 65 21.59 -22.31 -12.47
CA TYR A 65 22.97 -21.88 -12.29
C TYR A 65 23.69 -21.76 -13.63
N GLU A 66 23.60 -22.78 -14.49
CA GLU A 66 24.17 -22.74 -15.85
C GLU A 66 23.62 -21.58 -16.68
N LEU A 67 22.31 -21.32 -16.59
CA LEU A 67 21.68 -20.21 -17.30
C LEU A 67 22.17 -18.84 -16.77
N ALA A 68 22.27 -18.71 -15.45
CA ALA A 68 22.75 -17.49 -14.80
C ALA A 68 24.24 -17.21 -15.14
N ASP A 69 25.08 -18.24 -15.16
CA ASP A 69 26.48 -18.17 -15.51
C ASP A 69 26.67 -17.80 -16.99
N TYR A 70 25.86 -18.38 -17.87
CA TYR A 70 25.85 -18.03 -19.30
C TYR A 70 25.51 -16.54 -19.49
N TYR A 71 24.47 -16.02 -18.85
CA TYR A 71 24.13 -14.59 -18.95
C TYR A 71 25.17 -13.68 -18.29
N ALA A 72 25.75 -14.10 -17.16
CA ALA A 72 26.78 -13.33 -16.48
C ALA A 72 28.04 -13.20 -17.36
N THR A 73 28.45 -14.30 -18.01
CA THR A 73 29.59 -14.31 -18.93
C THR A 73 29.33 -13.41 -20.14
N TRP A 74 28.13 -13.45 -20.69
CA TRP A 74 27.73 -12.61 -21.83
C TRP A 74 27.74 -11.12 -21.47
N MET A 75 27.27 -10.74 -20.26
CA MET A 75 27.29 -9.35 -19.80
C MET A 75 28.72 -8.82 -19.51
N ILE A 76 29.63 -9.69 -19.07
CA ILE A 76 31.02 -9.31 -18.78
C ILE A 76 31.80 -9.10 -20.07
N GLU A 77 31.51 -9.84 -21.15
CA GLU A 77 32.15 -9.64 -22.47
C GLU A 77 31.80 -8.26 -23.09
N GLU A 78 30.67 -7.65 -22.69
CA GLU A 78 30.29 -6.32 -23.20
C GLU A 78 30.95 -5.16 -22.43
N GLU A 79 31.42 -5.39 -21.18
CA GLU A 79 32.21 -4.43 -20.39
C GLU A 79 33.73 -4.62 -20.59
N GLY A 80 34.18 -4.52 -21.84
CA GLY A 80 35.59 -4.57 -22.16
C GLY A 80 36.40 -3.40 -21.61
N GLU A 81 37.53 -3.74 -20.98
CA GLU A 81 38.66 -2.90 -20.57
C GLU A 81 38.46 -2.01 -19.35
N THR A 82 38.79 -2.57 -18.19
CA THR A 82 39.15 -1.77 -17.01
C THR A 82 40.45 -1.00 -17.27
N ILE A 83 40.31 0.28 -17.58
CA ILE A 83 41.43 1.22 -17.55
C ILE A 83 41.84 1.39 -16.08
N THR A 84 43.01 0.86 -15.72
CA THR A 84 43.69 1.14 -14.46
C THR A 84 44.10 2.60 -14.42
N THR A 85 43.31 3.46 -13.80
CA THR A 85 43.71 4.84 -13.50
C THR A 85 44.66 4.86 -12.31
N PRO A 86 45.76 5.64 -12.38
CA PRO A 86 46.69 5.79 -11.25
C PRO A 86 46.02 6.49 -10.10
N GLU A 87 46.35 6.06 -8.87
CA GLU A 87 45.94 6.71 -7.61
C GLU A 87 46.36 8.19 -7.60
N VAL A 88 45.43 9.05 -7.95
CA VAL A 88 45.54 10.48 -7.66
C VAL A 88 45.01 10.69 -6.24
N SER A 89 45.87 11.15 -5.34
CA SER A 89 45.51 11.61 -3.99
C SER A 89 44.46 12.69 -4.12
N VAL A 90 43.19 12.31 -3.88
CA VAL A 90 42.04 13.19 -3.96
C VAL A 90 42.08 14.13 -2.76
N VAL A 91 42.40 15.39 -2.99
CA VAL A 91 42.06 16.49 -2.10
C VAL A 91 40.56 16.43 -1.85
N GLN A 92 40.14 16.27 -0.59
CA GLN A 92 38.74 16.20 -0.22
C GLN A 92 38.05 17.51 -0.63
N ALA A 93 37.46 17.54 -1.80
CA ALA A 93 36.50 18.56 -2.18
C ALA A 93 35.29 18.52 -1.24
N PRO A 94 34.63 19.65 -0.94
CA PRO A 94 33.41 19.67 -0.13
C PRO A 94 32.42 18.66 -0.71
N GLN A 95 32.01 17.69 0.12
CA GLN A 95 31.14 16.60 -0.32
C GLN A 95 29.75 17.18 -0.60
N VAL A 96 29.50 17.51 -1.86
CA VAL A 96 28.14 17.77 -2.34
C VAL A 96 27.36 16.49 -2.16
N PRO A 97 26.18 16.53 -1.51
CA PRO A 97 25.40 15.31 -1.29
C PRO A 97 25.16 14.61 -2.62
N SER A 98 25.46 13.33 -2.68
CA SER A 98 25.28 12.55 -3.92
C SER A 98 23.80 12.60 -4.33
N LEU A 99 23.50 12.49 -5.62
CA LEU A 99 22.13 12.42 -6.13
C LEU A 99 21.30 11.38 -5.37
N LEU A 100 21.92 10.25 -5.00
CA LEU A 100 21.31 9.21 -4.20
C LEU A 100 20.88 9.72 -2.81
N THR A 101 21.71 10.52 -2.16
CA THR A 101 21.43 11.11 -0.85
C THR A 101 20.23 12.08 -0.93
N LEU A 102 20.18 12.87 -2.02
CA LEU A 102 19.05 13.77 -2.26
C LEU A 102 17.74 13.00 -2.47
N CYS A 103 17.76 11.92 -3.25
CA CYS A 103 16.61 11.04 -3.47
C CYS A 103 16.13 10.40 -2.15
N LEU A 104 17.06 10.05 -1.26
CA LEU A 104 16.76 9.55 0.09
C LEU A 104 15.98 10.56 0.92
N TYR A 105 16.49 11.78 0.99
CA TYR A 105 15.80 12.84 1.73
C TYR A 105 14.40 13.10 1.17
N LEU A 106 14.25 13.15 -0.15
CA LEU A 106 12.96 13.30 -0.81
C LEU A 106 12.00 12.16 -0.45
N TYR A 107 12.50 10.92 -0.44
CA TYR A 107 11.72 9.75 -0.05
C TYR A 107 11.21 9.87 1.39
N TYR A 108 12.08 10.18 2.35
CA TYR A 108 11.67 10.32 3.75
C TYR A 108 10.73 11.50 3.99
N ILE A 109 10.93 12.61 3.29
CA ILE A 109 9.98 13.74 3.34
C ILE A 109 8.59 13.28 2.89
N GLY A 110 8.50 12.55 1.79
CA GLY A 110 7.23 11.99 1.30
C GLY A 110 6.58 11.05 2.32
N VAL A 111 7.35 10.14 2.93
CA VAL A 111 6.85 9.24 3.99
C VAL A 111 6.31 10.03 5.18
N ILE A 112 7.03 11.07 5.63
CA ILE A 112 6.58 11.93 6.75
C ILE A 112 5.27 12.64 6.40
N VAL A 113 5.19 13.25 5.22
CA VAL A 113 3.97 13.97 4.76
C VAL A 113 2.78 13.02 4.69
N MET A 114 2.96 11.83 4.11
CA MET A 114 1.90 10.84 4.01
C MET A 114 1.49 10.28 5.39
N SER A 115 2.45 10.07 6.29
CA SER A 115 2.17 9.65 7.67
C SER A 115 1.37 10.70 8.43
N LEU A 116 1.75 11.98 8.34
CA LEU A 116 1.02 13.08 8.98
C LEU A 116 -0.41 13.18 8.43
N ARG A 117 -0.57 13.06 7.10
CA ARG A 117 -1.90 13.02 6.47
C ARG A 117 -2.75 11.88 7.02
N PHE A 118 -2.20 10.68 7.12
CA PHE A 118 -2.90 9.50 7.65
C PHE A 118 -3.29 9.71 9.12
N LEU A 119 -2.37 10.21 9.95
CA LEU A 119 -2.64 10.51 11.36
C LEU A 119 -3.75 11.58 11.53
N MET A 120 -3.76 12.61 10.68
CA MET A 120 -4.84 13.60 10.67
C MET A 120 -6.19 12.98 10.31
N GLN A 121 -6.24 12.10 9.31
CA GLN A 121 -7.47 11.38 8.93
C GLN A 121 -7.97 10.50 10.08
N LEU A 122 -7.09 9.71 10.70
CA LEU A 122 -7.42 8.86 11.83
C LEU A 122 -7.86 9.68 13.04
N GLY A 123 -7.14 10.77 13.33
CA GLY A 123 -7.49 11.73 14.40
C GLY A 123 -8.86 12.37 14.18
N SER A 124 -9.22 12.68 12.93
CA SER A 124 -10.55 13.22 12.58
C SER A 124 -11.66 12.22 12.93
N VAL A 125 -11.48 10.94 12.60
CA VAL A 125 -12.45 9.88 12.95
C VAL A 125 -12.56 9.71 14.47
N CYS A 126 -11.42 9.71 15.18
CA CYS A 126 -11.41 9.66 16.65
C CYS A 126 -12.10 10.88 17.28
N TRP A 127 -11.87 12.06 16.73
CA TRP A 127 -12.53 13.30 17.15
C TRP A 127 -14.04 13.25 16.94
N MET A 128 -14.50 12.79 15.77
CA MET A 128 -15.93 12.61 15.49
C MET A 128 -16.58 11.63 16.48
N ARG A 129 -15.87 10.54 16.81
CA ARG A 129 -16.33 9.59 17.82
C ARG A 129 -16.43 10.21 19.22
N TRP A 130 -15.50 11.07 19.57
CA TRP A 130 -15.48 11.71 20.90
C TRP A 130 -16.59 12.76 21.03
N LYS A 131 -16.82 13.56 19.97
CA LYS A 131 -17.86 14.60 19.94
C LYS A 131 -19.27 14.06 19.68
N GLY A 132 -19.39 12.94 18.99
CA GLY A 132 -20.68 12.38 18.60
C GLY A 132 -21.47 11.82 19.79
N THR A 133 -22.80 11.93 19.71
CA THR A 133 -23.71 11.36 20.70
C THR A 133 -23.86 9.85 20.43
N ARG A 134 -23.52 9.04 21.43
CA ARG A 134 -23.63 7.58 21.32
C ARG A 134 -25.07 7.14 21.57
N THR A 135 -25.63 6.44 20.61
CA THR A 135 -26.97 5.86 20.71
C THR A 135 -26.90 4.39 20.31
N ILE A 136 -27.63 3.54 21.00
CA ILE A 136 -27.75 2.14 20.61
C ILE A 136 -29.12 1.98 19.94
N VAL A 137 -29.13 1.59 18.67
CA VAL A 137 -30.33 1.29 17.91
C VAL A 137 -30.20 -0.12 17.39
N ASP A 138 -31.17 -0.97 17.68
CA ASP A 138 -31.22 -2.40 17.30
C ASP A 138 -29.96 -3.19 17.68
N GLY A 139 -29.35 -2.88 18.84
CA GLY A 139 -28.15 -3.51 19.36
C GLY A 139 -26.85 -3.00 18.72
N GLN A 140 -26.90 -1.91 17.93
CA GLN A 140 -25.77 -1.34 17.24
C GLN A 140 -25.30 -0.02 17.85
N HIS A 141 -23.99 0.18 17.88
CA HIS A 141 -23.38 1.43 18.33
C HIS A 141 -23.37 2.47 17.21
N ILE A 142 -24.35 3.38 17.24
CA ILE A 142 -24.47 4.51 16.33
C ILE A 142 -23.86 5.74 16.99
N ILE A 143 -23.11 6.49 16.24
CA ILE A 143 -22.55 7.77 16.63
C ILE A 143 -23.22 8.85 15.78
N SER A 144 -24.13 9.60 16.42
CA SER A 144 -24.77 10.74 15.78
C SER A 144 -23.78 11.91 15.68
N ILE A 145 -23.55 12.38 14.46
CA ILE A 145 -22.66 13.50 14.17
C ILE A 145 -23.52 14.76 13.96
N PRO A 146 -23.08 15.93 14.45
CA PRO A 146 -23.81 17.20 14.27
C PRO A 146 -23.65 17.80 12.87
N THR A 147 -22.74 17.29 12.05
CA THR A 147 -22.40 17.79 10.70
C THR A 147 -23.03 16.89 9.65
N GLU A 148 -23.64 17.48 8.62
CA GLU A 148 -24.16 16.74 7.47
C GLU A 148 -23.01 16.10 6.70
N THR A 149 -22.91 14.79 6.76
CA THR A 149 -21.92 13.96 6.09
C THR A 149 -22.59 12.68 5.63
N ASP A 150 -22.05 12.08 4.57
CA ASP A 150 -22.46 10.76 4.14
C ASP A 150 -22.27 9.76 5.28
N PRO A 151 -23.20 8.81 5.46
CA PRO A 151 -23.03 7.72 6.41
C PRO A 151 -21.75 6.95 6.13
N PHE A 152 -21.05 6.54 7.18
CA PHE A 152 -19.90 5.64 7.05
C PHE A 152 -19.70 4.80 8.30
N SER A 153 -19.04 3.66 8.14
CA SER A 153 -18.68 2.78 9.25
C SER A 153 -17.17 2.67 9.41
N PHE A 154 -16.70 2.65 10.67
CA PHE A 154 -15.29 2.49 11.00
C PHE A 154 -15.12 1.66 12.28
N PHE A 155 -14.42 0.54 12.20
CA PHE A 155 -14.23 -0.43 13.31
C PHE A 155 -15.52 -0.80 14.06
N GLY A 156 -16.60 -1.03 13.33
CA GLY A 156 -17.88 -1.42 13.92
C GLY A 156 -18.68 -0.25 14.51
N TRP A 157 -18.20 0.98 14.42
CA TRP A 157 -18.98 2.17 14.73
C TRP A 157 -19.60 2.73 13.47
N ILE A 158 -20.91 3.01 13.52
CA ILE A 158 -21.64 3.62 12.42
C ILE A 158 -21.79 5.10 12.72
N PHE A 159 -21.27 5.94 11.85
CA PHE A 159 -21.39 7.39 11.94
C PHE A 159 -22.52 7.86 11.03
N LEU A 160 -23.50 8.56 11.62
CA LEU A 160 -24.71 8.95 10.91
C LEU A 160 -25.15 10.36 11.33
N TYR A 161 -25.54 11.17 10.35
CA TYR A 161 -26.23 12.43 10.57
C TYR A 161 -27.73 12.18 10.69
N LEU A 162 -28.29 12.28 11.92
CA LEU A 162 -29.68 11.94 12.20
C LEU A 162 -30.72 13.01 11.83
N PRO A 163 -30.44 14.35 11.89
CA PRO A 163 -31.44 15.36 11.60
C PRO A 163 -31.95 15.25 10.16
N GLY A 164 -33.27 15.06 9.99
CA GLY A 164 -33.92 15.03 8.67
C GLY A 164 -34.01 13.66 7.99
N LEU A 165 -33.46 12.60 8.56
CA LEU A 165 -33.62 11.25 8.03
C LEU A 165 -35.00 10.67 8.38
N LYS A 166 -35.73 10.18 7.36
CA LYS A 166 -36.97 9.40 7.54
C LYS A 166 -36.62 8.03 8.11
N ASP A 167 -37.49 7.49 8.94
CA ASP A 167 -37.25 6.21 9.64
C ASP A 167 -36.98 5.03 8.65
N GLU A 168 -37.73 4.96 7.57
CA GLU A 168 -37.53 3.93 6.53
C GLU A 168 -36.13 4.02 5.88
N SER A 169 -35.70 5.20 5.47
CA SER A 169 -34.38 5.42 4.87
C SER A 169 -33.25 5.14 5.87
N ARG A 170 -33.50 5.37 7.16
CA ARG A 170 -32.56 5.13 8.25
C ARG A 170 -32.28 3.64 8.42
N GLU A 171 -33.29 2.78 8.34
CA GLU A 171 -33.14 1.33 8.48
C GLU A 171 -32.32 0.74 7.33
N GLU A 172 -32.58 1.16 6.10
CA GLU A 172 -31.80 0.74 4.93
C GLU A 172 -30.32 1.14 5.03
N ILE A 173 -30.05 2.39 5.41
CA ILE A 173 -28.68 2.91 5.59
C ILE A 173 -27.96 2.13 6.70
N LEU A 174 -28.63 1.90 7.84
CA LEU A 174 -28.04 1.17 8.95
C LEU A 174 -27.69 -0.26 8.56
N LYS A 175 -28.56 -0.95 7.83
CA LYS A 175 -28.31 -2.30 7.32
C LYS A 175 -27.12 -2.34 6.35
N HIS A 176 -26.99 -1.33 5.50
CA HIS A 176 -25.87 -1.18 4.59
C HIS A 176 -24.55 -0.99 5.35
N GLU A 177 -24.50 -0.01 6.26
CA GLU A 177 -23.31 0.29 7.08
C GLU A 177 -22.92 -0.87 8.01
N GLN A 178 -23.89 -1.61 8.51
CA GLN A 178 -23.66 -2.82 9.29
C GLN A 178 -22.92 -3.88 8.50
N THR A 179 -23.25 -4.02 7.23
CA THR A 179 -22.56 -4.97 6.34
C THR A 179 -21.08 -4.60 6.21
N HIS A 180 -20.76 -3.32 6.00
CA HIS A 180 -19.38 -2.82 5.95
C HIS A 180 -18.64 -3.03 7.27
N ALA A 181 -19.29 -2.73 8.40
CA ALA A 181 -18.69 -2.92 9.72
C ALA A 181 -18.38 -4.41 9.99
N ARG A 182 -19.29 -5.32 9.61
CA ARG A 182 -19.12 -6.78 9.79
C ARG A 182 -18.03 -7.37 8.92
N GLN A 183 -17.79 -6.81 7.74
CA GLN A 183 -16.76 -7.29 6.79
C GLN A 183 -15.37 -6.73 7.05
N TRP A 184 -15.16 -5.98 8.13
CA TRP A 184 -13.86 -5.40 8.51
C TRP A 184 -13.21 -4.52 7.44
N HIS A 185 -14.02 -3.83 6.64
CA HIS A 185 -13.54 -2.96 5.56
C HIS A 185 -12.54 -1.89 6.04
N SER A 186 -12.69 -1.43 7.29
CA SER A 186 -11.77 -0.47 7.91
C SER A 186 -10.33 -0.96 7.96
N MET A 187 -10.13 -2.28 8.17
CA MET A 187 -8.78 -2.87 8.17
C MET A 187 -8.14 -2.84 6.79
N ASP A 188 -8.92 -3.10 5.74
CA ASP A 188 -8.42 -3.06 4.37
C ASP A 188 -7.97 -1.65 4.00
N VAL A 189 -8.77 -0.64 4.37
CA VAL A 189 -8.44 0.76 4.12
C VAL A 189 -7.15 1.15 4.86
N ILE A 190 -7.00 0.78 6.14
CA ILE A 190 -5.79 1.07 6.91
C ILE A 190 -4.57 0.37 6.30
N LEU A 191 -4.69 -0.91 5.96
CA LEU A 191 -3.60 -1.66 5.34
C LEU A 191 -3.14 -0.98 4.03
N CYS A 192 -4.08 -0.59 3.19
CA CYS A 192 -3.78 0.15 1.96
C CYS A 192 -3.11 1.50 2.24
N GLU A 193 -3.56 2.24 3.26
CA GLU A 193 -2.93 3.52 3.62
C GLU A 193 -1.50 3.32 4.10
N LEU A 194 -1.22 2.31 4.93
CA LEU A 194 0.13 2.00 5.41
C LEU A 194 1.07 1.65 4.25
N ILE A 195 0.61 0.83 3.30
CA ILE A 195 1.40 0.48 2.11
C ILE A 195 1.63 1.73 1.24
N ASN A 196 0.62 2.58 1.06
CA ASN A 196 0.76 3.82 0.31
C ASN A 196 1.68 4.84 0.99
N ILE A 197 1.86 4.82 2.31
CA ILE A 197 2.85 5.64 3.00
C ILE A 197 4.26 5.22 2.59
N VAL A 198 4.55 3.92 2.60
CA VAL A 198 5.87 3.38 2.24
C VAL A 198 6.13 3.50 0.74
N CYS A 199 5.12 3.20 -0.08
CA CYS A 199 5.20 3.20 -1.54
C CYS A 199 4.54 4.45 -2.16
N TRP A 200 4.63 5.61 -1.50
CA TRP A 200 3.91 6.83 -1.88
C TRP A 200 4.17 7.31 -3.32
N PHE A 201 5.36 7.04 -3.84
CA PHE A 201 5.79 7.38 -5.20
C PHE A 201 5.33 6.37 -6.27
N ASN A 202 4.77 5.22 -5.87
CA ASN A 202 4.33 4.18 -6.79
C ASN A 202 2.87 4.39 -7.22
N PRO A 203 2.58 4.73 -8.49
CA PRO A 203 1.22 4.95 -8.94
C PRO A 203 0.35 3.69 -8.86
N PHE A 204 0.94 2.50 -8.98
CA PHE A 204 0.19 1.23 -8.92
C PHE A 204 -0.33 0.94 -7.51
N ALA A 205 0.38 1.37 -6.46
CA ALA A 205 -0.12 1.27 -5.09
C ALA A 205 -1.39 2.11 -4.89
N TRP A 206 -1.44 3.31 -5.46
CA TRP A 206 -2.63 4.17 -5.45
C TRP A 206 -3.79 3.57 -6.26
N LEU A 207 -3.50 2.95 -7.39
CA LEU A 207 -4.50 2.30 -8.22
C LEU A 207 -5.11 1.08 -7.50
N ILE A 208 -4.29 0.23 -6.86
CA ILE A 208 -4.78 -0.89 -6.05
C ILE A 208 -5.67 -0.40 -4.90
N LYS A 209 -5.26 0.66 -4.20
CA LYS A 209 -6.06 1.28 -3.15
C LYS A 209 -7.44 1.73 -3.67
N THR A 210 -7.47 2.34 -4.86
CA THR A 210 -8.71 2.78 -5.50
C THR A 210 -9.59 1.59 -5.87
N GLU A 211 -9.02 0.54 -6.45
CA GLU A 211 -9.77 -0.69 -6.80
C GLU A 211 -10.31 -1.38 -5.55
N ILE A 212 -9.55 -1.45 -4.46
CA ILE A 212 -10.04 -2.00 -3.19
C ILE A 212 -11.22 -1.18 -2.68
N ARG A 213 -11.13 0.16 -2.66
CA ARG A 213 -12.23 1.03 -2.24
C ARG A 213 -13.49 0.88 -3.09
N LEU A 214 -13.36 0.66 -4.38
CA LEU A 214 -14.49 0.42 -5.28
C LEU A 214 -15.14 -0.96 -5.07
N ASN A 215 -14.46 -1.89 -4.40
CA ASN A 215 -14.98 -3.22 -4.09
C ASN A 215 -15.49 -3.34 -2.64
N LEU A 216 -15.40 -2.28 -1.85
CA LEU A 216 -15.93 -2.20 -0.50
C LEU A 216 -17.37 -1.72 -0.50
#